data_3dffe23a8f34c7ea76020b8eb40d1c82
#
_entry.id   3dffe23a8f34c7ea76020b8eb40d1c82
#
_cell.length_a   1.000
_cell.length_b   1.000
_cell.length_c   1.000
_cell.angle_alpha   90.00
_cell.angle_beta   90.00
_cell.angle_gamma   90.00
#
_symmetry.space_group_name_H-M   'P 1'
#
loop_
_entity.id
_entity.type
_entity.pdbx_description
1 polymer ?
#
loop_
_entity_poly.entity_id
_entity_poly.type
_entity_poly.pdbx_seq_one_letter_code
_entity_poly.pdbx_strand_id
1 'polypeptide(L)'
;MAEGMISGIVQSKKLPASQIYVTNHTNHRRLEELQQKYGIRGVRKEELDYQNIDCFILAMKPKDAESALISMKPHIQPHQLIVSVLAGISISFIENELHGMQPVIRIMPNTSSAIGASATAMAEGSHVTADLSKTAKQLLQCMGEVYSIEESKMDISPALPAAGLLTFII
;
A
#
# COMPACT_ATOMS: atom_id res chain seq x y z
N MET A 1 -0.02 -9.10 -6.18
CA MET A 1 0.75 -8.19 -5.29
C MET A 1 0.04 -8.04 -3.94
N ALA A 2 -1.06 -7.44 -3.90
CA ALA A 2 -1.84 -7.08 -2.75
C ALA A 2 -2.17 -8.26 -1.83
N GLU A 3 -2.73 -9.34 -2.33
CA GLU A 3 -2.98 -10.52 -1.51
C GLU A 3 -1.69 -11.09 -0.91
N GLY A 4 -0.56 -11.01 -1.62
CA GLY A 4 0.74 -11.38 -1.09
C GLY A 4 1.14 -10.52 0.12
N MET A 5 0.90 -9.21 0.06
CA MET A 5 1.15 -8.29 1.18
C MET A 5 0.24 -8.63 2.37
N ILE A 6 -1.08 -8.80 2.15
CA ILE A 6 -2.01 -9.21 3.23
C ILE A 6 -1.55 -10.52 3.85
N SER A 7 -1.25 -11.52 3.03
CA SER A 7 -0.77 -12.83 3.50
C SER A 7 0.47 -12.68 4.38
N GLY A 8 1.48 -11.92 3.91
CA GLY A 8 2.71 -11.68 4.66
C GLY A 8 2.47 -10.97 5.99
N ILE A 9 1.64 -9.92 5.99
CA ILE A 9 1.32 -9.16 7.20
C ILE A 9 0.57 -10.05 8.22
N VAL A 10 -0.47 -10.77 7.76
CA VAL A 10 -1.28 -11.65 8.63
C VAL A 10 -0.43 -12.80 9.20
N GLN A 11 0.40 -13.43 8.36
CA GLN A 11 1.27 -14.54 8.79
C GLN A 11 2.34 -14.10 9.78
N SER A 12 2.83 -12.87 9.67
CA SER A 12 3.82 -12.31 10.60
C SER A 12 3.31 -12.12 12.02
N LYS A 13 1.98 -12.07 12.21
CA LYS A 13 1.28 -11.78 13.48
C LYS A 13 1.72 -10.46 14.15
N LYS A 14 2.37 -9.55 13.41
CA LYS A 14 2.76 -8.23 13.92
C LYS A 14 1.57 -7.28 14.04
N LEU A 15 0.56 -7.49 13.19
CA LEU A 15 -0.68 -6.73 13.21
C LEU A 15 -1.86 -7.71 13.27
N PRO A 16 -2.83 -7.53 14.18
CA PRO A 16 -4.05 -8.34 14.20
C PRO A 16 -4.81 -8.21 12.89
N ALA A 17 -5.29 -9.32 12.32
CA ALA A 17 -6.07 -9.30 11.08
C ALA A 17 -7.31 -8.40 11.17
N SER A 18 -7.88 -8.25 12.36
CA SER A 18 -9.02 -7.34 12.63
C SER A 18 -8.70 -5.85 12.46
N GLN A 19 -7.42 -5.47 12.39
CA GLN A 19 -6.96 -4.11 12.13
C GLN A 19 -6.61 -3.87 10.66
N ILE A 20 -6.76 -4.87 9.80
CA ILE A 20 -6.52 -4.78 8.37
C ILE A 20 -7.85 -4.62 7.65
N TYR A 21 -8.05 -3.49 7.02
CA TYR A 21 -9.20 -3.20 6.19
C TYR A 21 -8.82 -3.33 4.72
N VAL A 22 -9.71 -3.92 3.95
CA VAL A 22 -9.54 -4.04 2.50
C VAL A 22 -10.81 -3.55 1.83
N THR A 23 -10.66 -2.68 0.87
CA THR A 23 -11.75 -2.22 0.02
C THR A 23 -11.39 -2.33 -1.45
N ASN A 24 -12.37 -2.37 -2.32
CA ASN A 24 -12.20 -2.29 -3.77
C ASN A 24 -13.39 -1.58 -4.41
N HIS A 25 -13.24 -1.22 -5.69
CA HIS A 25 -14.24 -0.42 -6.37
C HIS A 25 -15.54 -1.18 -6.67
N THR A 26 -15.49 -2.46 -7.08
CA THR A 26 -16.67 -3.17 -7.61
C THR A 26 -16.74 -4.65 -7.26
N ASN A 27 -15.64 -5.28 -6.87
CA ASN A 27 -15.59 -6.73 -6.70
C ASN A 27 -15.83 -7.15 -5.23
N HIS A 28 -17.07 -7.00 -4.77
CA HIS A 28 -17.45 -7.35 -3.39
C HIS A 28 -17.21 -8.82 -3.06
N ARG A 29 -17.42 -9.73 -4.03
CA ARG A 29 -17.13 -11.15 -3.84
C ARG A 29 -15.67 -11.37 -3.45
N ARG A 30 -14.75 -10.60 -4.05
CA ARG A 30 -13.32 -10.68 -3.71
C ARG A 30 -13.03 -10.24 -2.28
N LEU A 31 -13.75 -9.25 -1.76
CA LEU A 31 -13.62 -8.82 -0.36
C LEU A 31 -14.04 -9.94 0.59
N GLU A 32 -15.15 -10.62 0.30
CA GLU A 32 -15.63 -11.75 1.09
C GLU A 32 -14.63 -12.93 1.09
N GLU A 33 -14.07 -13.26 -0.07
CA GLU A 33 -13.04 -14.31 -0.20
C GLU A 33 -11.80 -13.99 0.65
N LEU A 34 -11.31 -12.74 0.62
CA LEU A 34 -10.15 -12.30 1.40
C LEU A 34 -10.46 -12.28 2.89
N GLN A 35 -11.67 -11.85 3.28
CA GLN A 35 -12.12 -11.87 4.66
C GLN A 35 -12.18 -13.29 5.21
N GLN A 36 -12.77 -14.23 4.46
CA GLN A 36 -12.84 -15.64 4.86
C GLN A 36 -11.46 -16.28 4.97
N LYS A 37 -10.56 -15.95 4.03
CA LYS A 37 -9.24 -16.57 3.96
C LYS A 37 -8.26 -16.06 5.01
N TYR A 38 -8.30 -14.75 5.32
CA TYR A 38 -7.30 -14.09 6.14
C TYR A 38 -7.83 -13.51 7.45
N GLY A 39 -9.15 -13.52 7.68
CA GLY A 39 -9.76 -12.94 8.87
C GLY A 39 -9.71 -11.41 8.94
N ILE A 40 -9.40 -10.75 7.82
CA ILE A 40 -9.36 -9.30 7.69
C ILE A 40 -10.78 -8.72 7.52
N ARG A 41 -10.90 -7.39 7.53
CA ARG A 41 -12.17 -6.71 7.32
C ARG A 41 -12.32 -6.28 5.86
N GLY A 42 -13.18 -6.97 5.10
CA GLY A 42 -13.62 -6.52 3.78
C GLY A 42 -14.75 -5.51 3.95
N VAL A 43 -14.55 -4.27 3.55
CA VAL A 43 -15.54 -3.18 3.70
C VAL A 43 -15.77 -2.48 2.36
N ARG A 44 -16.96 -1.91 2.19
CA ARG A 44 -17.21 -1.02 1.06
C ARG A 44 -16.53 0.31 1.32
N LYS A 45 -16.16 1.02 0.24
CA LYS A 45 -15.47 2.29 0.35
C LYS A 45 -16.23 3.33 1.18
N GLU A 46 -17.55 3.34 1.05
CA GLU A 46 -18.46 4.24 1.77
C GLU A 46 -18.57 3.94 3.26
N GLU A 47 -18.21 2.72 3.67
CA GLU A 47 -18.24 2.24 5.05
C GLU A 47 -16.88 2.38 5.75
N LEU A 48 -15.85 2.83 5.01
CA LEU A 48 -14.50 2.94 5.53
C LEU A 48 -14.39 4.12 6.50
N ASP A 49 -13.98 3.85 7.73
CA ASP A 49 -13.72 4.88 8.74
C ASP A 49 -12.30 5.46 8.54
N TYR A 50 -12.20 6.42 7.64
CA TYR A 50 -10.93 7.06 7.26
C TYR A 50 -10.19 7.66 8.46
N GLN A 51 -10.90 8.15 9.48
CA GLN A 51 -10.28 8.86 10.62
C GLN A 51 -9.49 7.91 11.53
N ASN A 52 -9.86 6.64 11.57
CA ASN A 52 -9.24 5.63 12.41
C ASN A 52 -8.21 4.75 11.64
N ILE A 53 -7.76 5.19 10.48
CA ILE A 53 -6.74 4.49 9.69
C ILE A 53 -5.44 5.27 9.76
N ASP A 54 -4.36 4.64 10.20
CA ASP A 54 -3.03 5.25 10.29
C ASP A 54 -2.26 5.18 8.97
N CYS A 55 -2.49 4.13 8.17
CA CYS A 55 -1.74 3.86 6.95
C CYS A 55 -2.63 3.31 5.84
N PHE A 56 -2.57 3.95 4.67
CA PHE A 56 -3.25 3.49 3.46
C PHE A 56 -2.24 2.88 2.49
N ILE A 57 -2.55 1.70 1.96
CA ILE A 57 -1.73 1.05 0.93
C ILE A 57 -2.46 1.14 -0.41
N LEU A 58 -1.93 1.94 -1.32
CA LEU A 58 -2.47 2.10 -2.67
C LEU A 58 -1.94 0.98 -3.57
N ALA A 59 -2.82 0.08 -3.99
CA ALA A 59 -2.44 -1.08 -4.78
C ALA A 59 -3.42 -1.37 -5.94
N MET A 60 -4.15 -0.34 -6.39
CA MET A 60 -5.00 -0.38 -7.58
C MET A 60 -4.17 -0.40 -8.88
N LYS A 61 -4.83 -0.39 -10.02
CA LYS A 61 -4.16 -0.17 -11.31
C LYS A 61 -3.72 1.30 -11.43
N PRO A 62 -2.53 1.60 -11.98
CA PRO A 62 -2.04 2.97 -12.11
C PRO A 62 -3.02 3.94 -12.77
N LYS A 63 -3.77 3.48 -13.77
CA LYS A 63 -4.80 4.29 -14.47
C LYS A 63 -5.95 4.76 -13.59
N ASP A 64 -6.17 4.10 -12.46
CA ASP A 64 -7.27 4.39 -11.54
C ASP A 64 -6.78 5.25 -10.34
N ALA A 65 -5.46 5.56 -10.30
CA ALA A 65 -4.84 6.27 -9.18
C ALA A 65 -5.43 7.66 -8.95
N GLU A 66 -5.52 8.48 -10.01
CA GLU A 66 -6.03 9.85 -9.92
C GLU A 66 -7.45 9.89 -9.35
N SER A 67 -8.36 9.10 -9.91
CA SER A 67 -9.75 9.06 -9.45
C SER A 67 -9.87 8.57 -8.00
N ALA A 68 -9.03 7.62 -7.60
CA ALA A 68 -8.98 7.13 -6.24
C ALA A 68 -8.48 8.21 -5.27
N LEU A 69 -7.38 8.90 -5.60
CA LEU A 69 -6.81 9.98 -4.78
C LEU A 69 -7.79 11.16 -4.62
N ILE A 70 -8.42 11.59 -5.71
CA ILE A 70 -9.47 12.64 -5.68
C ILE A 70 -10.59 12.25 -4.72
N SER A 71 -11.02 10.99 -4.76
CA SER A 71 -12.10 10.51 -3.89
C SER A 71 -11.67 10.31 -2.43
N MET A 72 -10.39 10.10 -2.15
CA MET A 72 -9.83 9.99 -0.79
C MET A 72 -9.58 11.35 -0.16
N LYS A 73 -9.19 12.35 -0.97
CA LYS A 73 -8.77 13.68 -0.53
C LYS A 73 -9.66 14.33 0.53
N PRO A 74 -11.01 14.32 0.42
CA PRO A 74 -11.88 14.93 1.43
C PRO A 74 -11.86 14.24 2.80
N HIS A 75 -11.37 13.00 2.86
CA HIS A 75 -11.47 12.15 4.04
C HIS A 75 -10.13 11.91 4.72
N ILE A 76 -9.01 12.03 3.99
CA ILE A 76 -7.68 11.72 4.49
C ILE A 76 -7.14 12.86 5.37
N GLN A 77 -6.41 12.49 6.43
CA GLN A 77 -5.80 13.44 7.34
C GLN A 77 -4.30 13.62 7.04
N PRO A 78 -3.72 14.80 7.27
CA PRO A 78 -2.32 15.11 6.91
C PRO A 78 -1.27 14.21 7.58
N HIS A 79 -1.59 13.59 8.72
CA HIS A 79 -0.67 12.71 9.45
C HIS A 79 -0.69 11.25 8.98
N GLN A 80 -1.69 10.87 8.19
CA GLN A 80 -1.86 9.49 7.74
C GLN A 80 -0.84 9.15 6.65
N LEU A 81 -0.20 7.99 6.79
CA LEU A 81 0.80 7.53 5.85
C LEU A 81 0.16 6.92 4.60
N ILE A 82 0.66 7.31 3.44
CA ILE A 82 0.35 6.65 2.16
C ILE A 82 1.51 5.76 1.75
N VAL A 83 1.26 4.49 1.54
CA VAL A 83 2.21 3.55 0.92
C VAL A 83 1.70 3.18 -0.46
N SER A 84 2.46 3.49 -1.50
CA SER A 84 2.07 3.24 -2.90
C SER A 84 2.89 2.09 -3.49
N VAL A 85 2.20 1.09 -4.07
CA VAL A 85 2.81 0.04 -4.90
C VAL A 85 2.53 0.26 -6.40
N LEU A 86 2.14 1.48 -6.77
CA LEU A 86 1.71 1.82 -8.12
C LEU A 86 2.92 2.04 -9.04
N ALA A 87 3.00 1.23 -10.10
CA ALA A 87 4.05 1.41 -11.10
C ALA A 87 3.85 2.73 -11.88
N GLY A 88 4.93 3.50 -12.07
CA GLY A 88 4.90 4.73 -12.85
C GLY A 88 4.15 5.92 -12.21
N ILE A 89 3.71 5.81 -10.96
CA ILE A 89 3.09 6.91 -10.20
C ILE A 89 4.11 7.43 -9.19
N SER A 90 4.52 8.68 -9.33
CA SER A 90 5.52 9.30 -8.46
C SER A 90 4.96 9.71 -7.11
N ILE A 91 5.85 9.85 -6.13
CA ILE A 91 5.53 10.41 -4.80
C ILE A 91 4.93 11.81 -4.97
N SER A 92 5.57 12.67 -5.75
CA SER A 92 5.11 14.04 -5.99
C SER A 92 3.72 14.11 -6.61
N PHE A 93 3.37 13.19 -7.50
CA PHE A 93 2.02 13.10 -8.05
C PHE A 93 0.99 12.84 -6.94
N ILE A 94 1.25 11.86 -6.07
CA ILE A 94 0.34 11.50 -4.97
C ILE A 94 0.20 12.66 -3.97
N GLU A 95 1.32 13.29 -3.60
CA GLU A 95 1.33 14.44 -2.70
C GLU A 95 0.49 15.60 -3.26
N ASN A 96 0.66 15.94 -4.54
CA ASN A 96 -0.08 17.03 -5.20
C ASN A 96 -1.59 16.75 -5.31
N GLU A 97 -1.96 15.50 -5.63
CA GLU A 97 -3.38 15.12 -5.71
C GLU A 97 -4.07 15.13 -4.33
N LEU A 98 -3.35 14.90 -3.25
CA LEU A 98 -3.89 14.96 -1.89
C LEU A 98 -3.81 16.40 -1.32
N HIS A 99 -2.95 16.65 -0.37
CA HIS A 99 -2.88 17.94 0.35
C HIS A 99 -1.50 18.63 0.24
N GLY A 100 -0.61 18.14 -0.61
CA GLY A 100 0.75 18.67 -0.81
C GLY A 100 1.73 18.36 0.30
N MET A 101 1.28 18.01 1.49
CA MET A 101 2.11 17.70 2.68
C MET A 101 1.86 16.29 3.23
N GLN A 102 1.25 15.42 2.43
CA GLN A 102 0.95 14.06 2.82
C GLN A 102 2.25 13.24 2.91
N PRO A 103 2.51 12.49 3.99
CA PRO A 103 3.62 11.56 4.01
C PRO A 103 3.36 10.39 3.06
N VAL A 104 4.21 10.25 2.05
CA VAL A 104 4.09 9.23 1.00
C VAL A 104 5.36 8.38 0.95
N ILE A 105 5.19 7.09 0.94
CA ILE A 105 6.24 6.09 0.71
C ILE A 105 5.88 5.31 -0.55
N ARG A 106 6.78 5.27 -1.51
CA ARG A 106 6.64 4.42 -2.69
C ARG A 106 7.43 3.14 -2.48
N ILE A 107 6.82 2.00 -2.77
CA ILE A 107 7.46 0.71 -2.66
C ILE A 107 7.33 -0.09 -3.96
N MET A 108 8.34 -0.92 -4.22
CA MET A 108 8.35 -1.85 -5.35
C MET A 108 8.77 -3.23 -4.84
N PRO A 109 7.82 -4.03 -4.35
CA PRO A 109 8.10 -5.40 -3.94
C PRO A 109 8.23 -6.30 -5.17
N ASN A 110 9.14 -7.28 -5.12
CA ASN A 110 9.21 -8.28 -6.16
C ASN A 110 8.11 -9.35 -5.98
N THR A 111 7.92 -10.20 -7.00
CA THR A 111 6.85 -11.21 -7.02
C THR A 111 7.00 -12.33 -5.99
N SER A 112 8.15 -12.46 -5.32
CA SER A 112 8.41 -13.46 -4.27
C SER A 112 7.79 -13.09 -2.91
N SER A 113 7.06 -11.98 -2.83
CA SER A 113 6.40 -11.52 -1.59
C SER A 113 5.43 -12.54 -0.97
N ALA A 114 4.86 -13.43 -1.79
CA ALA A 114 3.92 -14.46 -1.32
C ALA A 114 4.55 -15.56 -0.45
N ILE A 115 5.86 -15.71 -0.50
CA ILE A 115 6.61 -16.74 0.25
C ILE A 115 7.55 -16.15 1.32
N GLY A 116 7.39 -14.87 1.66
CA GLY A 116 8.21 -14.19 2.66
C GLY A 116 9.67 -13.92 2.27
N ALA A 117 10.02 -14.13 1.00
CA ALA A 117 11.37 -13.93 0.45
C ALA A 117 11.41 -12.73 -0.53
N SER A 118 10.62 -11.70 -0.28
CA SER A 118 10.59 -10.50 -1.12
C SER A 118 11.79 -9.59 -0.83
N ALA A 119 12.36 -9.03 -1.89
CA ALA A 119 13.19 -7.83 -1.79
C ALA A 119 12.34 -6.63 -2.20
N THR A 120 12.09 -5.71 -1.28
CA THR A 120 11.26 -4.53 -1.51
C THR A 120 12.13 -3.28 -1.58
N ALA A 121 12.12 -2.59 -2.71
CA ALA A 121 12.67 -1.24 -2.80
C ALA A 121 11.68 -0.25 -2.18
N MET A 122 12.19 0.72 -1.43
CA MET A 122 11.40 1.73 -0.73
C MET A 122 12.01 3.12 -0.94
N ALA A 123 11.20 4.06 -1.41
CA ALA A 123 11.55 5.48 -1.50
C ALA A 123 10.59 6.30 -0.65
N GLU A 124 11.11 7.32 0.01
CA GLU A 124 10.39 8.15 0.97
C GLU A 124 10.20 9.56 0.42
N GLY A 125 8.99 10.11 0.54
CA GLY A 125 8.71 11.51 0.26
C GLY A 125 9.24 12.43 1.36
N SER A 126 9.29 13.73 1.06
CA SER A 126 9.87 14.74 1.94
C SER A 126 9.11 14.93 3.26
N HIS A 127 7.86 14.53 3.32
CA HIS A 127 7.00 14.67 4.51
C HIS A 127 6.98 13.41 5.40
N VAL A 128 7.77 12.39 5.06
CA VAL A 128 7.88 11.17 5.86
C VAL A 128 8.81 11.41 7.04
N THR A 129 8.28 11.29 8.25
CA THR A 129 9.08 11.37 9.48
C THR A 129 9.87 10.09 9.73
N ALA A 130 10.91 10.16 10.56
CA ALA A 130 11.70 9.00 10.94
C ALA A 130 10.86 7.87 11.59
N ASP A 131 9.84 8.23 12.36
CA ASP A 131 8.94 7.28 13.00
C ASP A 131 8.03 6.58 11.98
N LEU A 132 7.48 7.32 11.02
CA LEU A 132 6.69 6.76 9.91
C LEU A 132 7.54 5.84 9.04
N SER A 133 8.75 6.25 8.70
CA SER A 133 9.72 5.43 7.97
C SER A 133 9.99 4.11 8.69
N LYS A 134 10.30 4.18 9.98
CA LYS A 134 10.55 3.00 10.81
C LYS A 134 9.34 2.07 10.86
N THR A 135 8.15 2.61 11.07
CA THR A 135 6.90 1.84 11.13
C THR A 135 6.62 1.14 9.79
N ALA A 136 6.76 1.87 8.68
CA ALA A 136 6.61 1.31 7.34
C ALA A 136 7.61 0.19 7.07
N LYS A 137 8.89 0.38 7.41
CA LYS A 137 9.93 -0.66 7.27
C LYS A 137 9.58 -1.92 8.07
N GLN A 138 9.15 -1.76 9.32
CA GLN A 138 8.74 -2.89 10.16
C GLN A 138 7.54 -3.65 9.58
N LEU A 139 6.57 -2.93 9.01
CA LEU A 139 5.42 -3.53 8.34
C LEU A 139 5.87 -4.29 7.08
N LEU A 140 6.69 -3.68 6.24
CA LEU A 140 7.15 -4.26 4.98
C LEU A 140 8.09 -5.45 5.19
N GLN A 141 8.88 -5.45 6.26
CA GLN A 141 9.75 -6.59 6.66
C GLN A 141 8.97 -7.87 6.99
N CYS A 142 7.63 -7.81 7.11
CA CYS A 142 6.79 -9.00 7.16
C CYS A 142 6.81 -9.81 5.86
N MET A 143 7.25 -9.21 4.76
CA MET A 143 7.28 -9.83 3.43
C MET A 143 8.70 -10.17 2.96
N GLY A 144 9.73 -9.71 3.65
CA GLY A 144 11.11 -9.89 3.27
C GLY A 144 12.00 -8.68 3.58
N GLU A 145 13.12 -8.57 2.88
CA GLU A 145 14.07 -7.47 3.08
C GLU A 145 13.58 -6.17 2.45
N VAL A 146 13.89 -5.03 3.09
CA VAL A 146 13.51 -3.69 2.63
C VAL A 146 14.76 -2.85 2.42
N TYR A 147 14.93 -2.33 1.22
CA TYR A 147 16.06 -1.50 0.81
C TYR A 147 15.59 -0.08 0.53
N SER A 148 16.12 0.90 1.26
CA SER A 148 15.87 2.32 0.96
C SER A 148 16.69 2.75 -0.26
N ILE A 149 16.02 3.34 -1.24
CA ILE A 149 16.62 3.85 -2.48
C ILE A 149 16.04 5.23 -2.80
N GLU A 150 16.71 5.99 -3.65
CA GLU A 150 16.14 7.20 -4.25
C GLU A 150 15.00 6.85 -5.22
N GLU A 151 13.93 7.63 -5.24
CA GLU A 151 12.77 7.38 -6.11
C GLU A 151 13.17 7.30 -7.59
N SER A 152 14.09 8.16 -8.03
CA SER A 152 14.62 8.18 -9.39
C SER A 152 15.21 6.85 -9.86
N LYS A 153 15.62 6.00 -8.93
CA LYS A 153 16.20 4.67 -9.23
C LYS A 153 15.14 3.57 -9.30
N MET A 154 13.89 3.83 -8.86
CA MET A 154 12.83 2.83 -8.88
C MET A 154 12.39 2.43 -10.29
N ASP A 155 12.34 3.39 -11.21
CA ASP A 155 11.87 3.16 -12.59
C ASP A 155 12.98 2.60 -13.52
N ILE A 156 14.23 2.57 -13.04
CA ILE A 156 15.41 2.12 -13.81
C ILE A 156 15.72 0.62 -13.58
N SER A 157 15.09 -0.02 -12.59
CA SER A 157 15.39 -1.43 -12.27
C SER A 157 14.67 -2.39 -13.23
N PRO A 158 15.35 -2.92 -14.29
CA PRO A 158 14.74 -3.85 -15.24
C PRO A 158 14.56 -5.27 -14.68
N ALA A 159 14.87 -5.47 -13.41
CA ALA A 159 14.95 -6.80 -12.79
C ALA A 159 13.70 -7.25 -12.04
N LEU A 160 12.63 -6.46 -12.04
CA LEU A 160 11.36 -6.86 -11.42
C LEU A 160 10.32 -7.04 -12.52
N PRO A 161 10.15 -8.26 -13.06
CA PRO A 161 9.10 -8.49 -14.04
C PRO A 161 7.76 -8.18 -13.41
N ALA A 162 7.07 -7.21 -14.00
CA ALA A 162 5.68 -6.94 -13.72
C ALA A 162 4.83 -8.13 -14.20
N ALA A 163 4.73 -9.15 -13.41
CA ALA A 163 3.89 -10.30 -13.69
C ALA A 163 2.76 -10.37 -12.67
N GLY A 164 1.56 -10.10 -13.14
CA GLY A 164 0.34 -10.53 -12.49
C GLY A 164 -0.41 -9.46 -11.71
N LEU A 165 -1.47 -9.02 -12.35
CA LEU A 165 -2.58 -8.26 -11.80
C LEU A 165 -3.08 -8.82 -10.48
N LEU A 166 -3.01 -8.04 -9.42
CA LEU A 166 -3.95 -8.13 -8.32
C LEU A 166 -4.17 -6.73 -7.74
N THR A 167 -5.41 -6.42 -7.55
CA THR A 167 -5.87 -5.09 -7.14
C THR A 167 -6.09 -5.09 -5.65
N PHE A 168 -5.40 -4.24 -4.94
CA PHE A 168 -5.89 -3.68 -3.70
C PHE A 168 -6.39 -2.31 -4.03
N ILE A 169 -7.46 -2.02 -3.49
CA ILE A 169 -7.93 -0.67 -3.29
C ILE A 169 -8.19 -0.63 -1.81
N ILE A 170 -7.52 0.22 -1.15
CA ILE A 170 -8.12 0.79 -0.01
C ILE A 170 -9.16 1.72 -0.47
#